data_ad92b1de16599100a5a98534452752b6
#
_entry.id   ad92b1de16599100a5a98534452752b6
#
_cell.length_a   1.000
_cell.length_b   1.000
_cell.length_c   1.000
_cell.angle_alpha   90.00
_cell.angle_beta   90.00
_cell.angle_gamma   90.00
#
_symmetry.space_group_name_H-M   'P 1'
#
loop_
_entity.id
_entity.type
_entity.pdbx_description
1 polymer ?
#
loop_
_entity_poly.entity_id
_entity_poly.type
_entity_poly.pdbx_seq_one_letter_code
_entity_poly.pdbx_strand_id
1 'polypeptide(L)'
;MNQEKKQTNLLKNKNLIGAIVAIVVMAVISLVYFYPDAINGNVLQQHDSTQGIANGQEAKAFTEATGEVTRWTNSLFSGMPTFQISPSYESTKLVSWIGKVYGLGLPAPANLIFMMMIGFFILMLAFKARWYVALFGAIAYAFSTYFFIIIGAGHIWKFATLTYVPPTIAGIVWCYRKKYALGGIVAALAATMQLASNHFQMTYYFAFLIVAMAIGYLVKAIKEKTVKDWGIGTGVLAVAAILAVAANAPNLYSTYEYSKETMRGGHSEITTNADVNAPKGLDKSYITAWSYGIDETASLIVPNVKGGATIRPERGQNKLMSLAETKTAQDLLNSGKISGEEYQYLAQFPQYFGDQPMTNGPVYVGVVVFALFLLGCITVKGAVKWALLVATLLSLLMGW
;
A
#
# COMPACT_ATOMS: atom_id res chain seq x y z
N MET A 1 2.58 -3.46 -49.11
CA MET A 1 1.21 -4.00 -48.96
C MET A 1 0.99 -4.80 -47.67
N ASN A 2 1.99 -5.44 -47.06
CA ASN A 2 1.80 -6.22 -45.83
C ASN A 2 1.94 -5.40 -44.48
N GLN A 3 2.50 -4.21 -44.51
CA GLN A 3 2.62 -3.38 -43.28
C GLN A 3 1.35 -2.56 -43.03
N GLU A 4 0.66 -2.06 -44.03
CA GLU A 4 -0.59 -1.32 -43.85
C GLU A 4 -1.75 -2.21 -43.33
N LYS A 5 -1.78 -3.48 -43.75
CA LYS A 5 -2.77 -4.45 -43.21
C LYS A 5 -2.56 -4.77 -41.73
N LYS A 6 -1.34 -4.61 -41.19
CA LYS A 6 -1.05 -4.84 -39.77
C LYS A 6 -1.47 -3.66 -38.88
N GLN A 7 -1.36 -2.41 -39.38
CA GLN A 7 -1.79 -1.21 -38.64
C GLN A 7 -3.32 -1.09 -38.51
N THR A 8 -4.05 -1.47 -39.55
CA THR A 8 -5.53 -1.42 -39.50
C THR A 8 -6.18 -2.46 -38.60
N ASN A 9 -5.46 -3.53 -38.21
CA ASN A 9 -5.97 -4.55 -37.29
C ASN A 9 -5.86 -4.19 -35.81
N LEU A 10 -5.01 -3.26 -35.40
CA LEU A 10 -4.87 -2.84 -34.01
C LEU A 10 -6.10 -2.07 -33.51
N LEU A 11 -6.65 -1.18 -34.34
CA LEU A 11 -7.86 -0.40 -34.00
C LEU A 11 -9.16 -1.22 -34.06
N LYS A 12 -9.14 -2.41 -34.63
CA LYS A 12 -10.28 -3.36 -34.64
C LYS A 12 -10.29 -4.30 -33.43
N ASN A 13 -9.25 -4.30 -32.61
CA ASN A 13 -9.19 -5.16 -31.43
C ASN A 13 -10.02 -4.56 -30.28
N LYS A 14 -11.26 -5.02 -30.13
CA LYS A 14 -12.19 -4.58 -29.07
C LYS A 14 -11.58 -4.62 -27.66
N ASN A 15 -10.65 -5.52 -27.38
CA ASN A 15 -10.01 -5.61 -26.08
C ASN A 15 -8.98 -4.49 -25.87
N LEU A 16 -8.24 -4.10 -26.90
CA LEU A 16 -7.30 -2.98 -26.83
C LEU A 16 -8.03 -1.65 -26.65
N ILE A 17 -9.08 -1.41 -27.45
CA ILE A 17 -9.94 -0.23 -27.30
C ILE A 17 -10.53 -0.18 -25.88
N GLY A 18 -11.06 -1.31 -25.39
CA GLY A 18 -11.61 -1.41 -24.06
C GLY A 18 -10.59 -1.12 -22.96
N ALA A 19 -9.33 -1.58 -23.12
CA ALA A 19 -8.26 -1.28 -22.17
C ALA A 19 -7.92 0.23 -22.17
N ILE A 20 -7.86 0.88 -23.35
CA ILE A 20 -7.62 2.33 -23.45
C ILE A 20 -8.76 3.10 -22.79
N VAL A 21 -10.01 2.73 -23.06
CA VAL A 21 -11.19 3.33 -22.41
C VAL A 21 -11.09 3.18 -20.88
N ALA A 22 -10.73 2.01 -20.39
CA ALA A 22 -10.57 1.77 -18.96
C ALA A 22 -9.50 2.67 -18.33
N ILE A 23 -8.35 2.85 -19.01
CA ILE A 23 -7.28 3.74 -18.54
C ILE A 23 -7.77 5.19 -18.45
N VAL A 24 -8.46 5.66 -19.48
CA VAL A 24 -9.03 7.03 -19.48
C VAL A 24 -10.05 7.20 -18.35
N VAL A 25 -10.95 6.23 -18.18
CA VAL A 25 -11.96 6.26 -17.10
C VAL A 25 -11.29 6.30 -15.73
N MET A 26 -10.26 5.47 -15.49
CA MET A 26 -9.51 5.47 -14.22
C MET A 26 -8.82 6.82 -13.97
N ALA A 27 -8.22 7.43 -15.01
CA ALA A 27 -7.59 8.73 -14.89
C ALA A 27 -8.63 9.84 -14.55
N VAL A 28 -9.77 9.83 -15.23
CA VAL A 28 -10.87 10.78 -14.96
C VAL A 28 -11.42 10.61 -13.55
N ILE A 29 -11.68 9.37 -13.09
CA ILE A 29 -12.13 9.10 -11.73
C ILE A 29 -11.14 9.64 -10.70
N SER A 30 -9.84 9.43 -10.92
CA SER A 30 -8.79 9.90 -10.01
C SER A 30 -8.75 11.42 -9.89
N LEU A 31 -8.89 12.13 -11.01
CA LEU A 31 -8.92 13.60 -11.04
C LEU A 31 -10.20 14.16 -10.42
N VAL A 32 -11.35 13.58 -10.77
CA VAL A 32 -12.66 14.04 -10.26
C VAL A 32 -12.78 13.83 -8.75
N TYR A 33 -12.23 12.74 -8.23
CA TYR A 33 -12.27 12.47 -6.78
C TYR A 33 -11.53 13.53 -5.97
N PHE A 34 -10.40 14.03 -6.48
CA PHE A 34 -9.60 15.08 -5.84
C PHE A 34 -9.83 16.48 -6.44
N TYR A 35 -10.94 16.69 -7.13
CA TYR A 35 -11.31 18.01 -7.62
C TYR A 35 -11.85 18.88 -6.45
N PRO A 36 -11.51 20.18 -6.34
CA PRO A 36 -10.64 20.94 -7.27
C PRO A 36 -9.14 20.86 -6.93
N ASP A 37 -8.75 20.26 -5.82
CA ASP A 37 -7.42 20.39 -5.23
C ASP A 37 -6.30 19.89 -6.16
N ALA A 38 -6.49 18.72 -6.78
CA ALA A 38 -5.51 18.15 -7.68
C ALA A 38 -5.24 19.05 -8.91
N ILE A 39 -6.27 19.75 -9.42
CA ILE A 39 -6.15 20.60 -10.59
C ILE A 39 -5.56 21.96 -10.22
N ASN A 40 -5.89 22.48 -9.05
CA ASN A 40 -5.37 23.75 -8.55
C ASN A 40 -3.93 23.63 -8.01
N GLY A 41 -3.35 22.43 -7.98
CA GLY A 41 -2.02 22.21 -7.44
C GLY A 41 -1.95 22.31 -5.92
N ASN A 42 -3.08 22.18 -5.24
CA ASN A 42 -3.12 22.16 -3.78
C ASN A 42 -2.48 20.87 -3.25
N VAL A 43 -1.73 21.01 -2.16
CA VAL A 43 -1.09 19.88 -1.48
C VAL A 43 -1.93 19.49 -0.28
N LEU A 44 -2.20 18.19 -0.12
CA LEU A 44 -2.86 17.69 1.08
C LEU A 44 -1.98 17.95 2.31
N GLN A 45 -2.55 18.55 3.32
CA GLN A 45 -1.88 18.66 4.60
C GLN A 45 -1.99 17.34 5.35
N GLN A 46 -0.86 16.67 5.49
CA GLN A 46 -0.74 15.35 6.08
C GLN A 46 0.39 15.41 7.12
N HIS A 47 0.12 14.93 8.32
CA HIS A 47 1.08 15.02 9.42
C HIS A 47 2.45 14.42 9.07
N ASP A 48 2.47 13.17 8.65
CA ASP A 48 3.72 12.46 8.35
C ASP A 48 4.45 13.03 7.13
N SER A 49 3.71 13.46 6.11
CA SER A 49 4.31 14.09 4.93
C SER A 49 4.96 15.42 5.28
N THR A 50 4.31 16.25 6.10
CA THR A 50 4.85 17.53 6.57
C THR A 50 6.11 17.32 7.39
N GLN A 51 6.09 16.33 8.30
CA GLN A 51 7.24 15.99 9.11
C GLN A 51 8.39 15.43 8.28
N GLY A 52 8.10 14.55 7.31
CA GLY A 52 9.10 14.02 6.37
C GLY A 52 9.78 15.12 5.53
N ILE A 53 9.00 16.10 5.05
CA ILE A 53 9.54 17.27 4.33
C ILE A 53 10.43 18.10 5.24
N ALA A 54 9.97 18.39 6.46
CA ALA A 54 10.75 19.17 7.42
C ALA A 54 12.09 18.50 7.76
N ASN A 55 12.07 17.20 8.04
CA ASN A 55 13.26 16.42 8.35
C ASN A 55 14.25 16.33 7.18
N GLY A 56 13.76 16.41 5.94
CA GLY A 56 14.58 16.34 4.73
C GLY A 56 15.13 17.69 4.25
N GLN A 57 14.76 18.82 4.88
CA GLN A 57 15.12 20.16 4.40
C GLN A 57 16.64 20.42 4.37
N GLU A 58 17.36 20.01 5.41
CA GLU A 58 18.82 20.17 5.49
C GLU A 58 19.52 19.42 4.35
N ALA A 59 19.16 18.16 4.13
CA ALA A 59 19.71 17.34 3.05
C ALA A 59 19.38 17.93 1.66
N LYS A 60 18.18 18.51 1.50
CA LYS A 60 17.77 19.19 0.28
C LYS A 60 18.58 20.46 0.05
N ALA A 61 18.71 21.30 1.07
CA ALA A 61 19.50 22.56 1.00
C ALA A 61 20.97 22.27 0.66
N PHE A 62 21.55 21.24 1.27
CA PHE A 62 22.90 20.79 0.93
C PHE A 62 23.02 20.40 -0.55
N THR A 63 22.08 19.63 -1.04
CA THR A 63 22.07 19.20 -2.46
C THR A 63 21.90 20.40 -3.42
N GLU A 64 21.06 21.36 -3.07
CA GLU A 64 20.85 22.58 -3.86
C GLU A 64 22.11 23.46 -3.89
N ALA A 65 22.86 23.52 -2.79
CA ALA A 65 24.07 24.34 -2.69
C ALA A 65 25.30 23.70 -3.35
N THR A 66 25.42 22.37 -3.30
CA THR A 66 26.64 21.66 -3.72
C THR A 66 26.48 20.81 -4.97
N GLY A 67 25.25 20.46 -5.35
CA GLY A 67 24.96 19.46 -6.37
C GLY A 67 25.15 18.00 -5.93
N GLU A 68 25.60 17.78 -4.69
CA GLU A 68 25.87 16.45 -4.14
C GLU A 68 24.78 15.98 -3.17
N VAL A 69 24.61 14.67 -3.03
CA VAL A 69 23.65 14.08 -2.10
C VAL A 69 24.36 13.74 -0.79
N THR A 70 23.97 14.38 0.31
CA THR A 70 24.47 14.01 1.65
C THR A 70 23.87 12.69 2.14
N ARG A 71 24.66 11.93 2.88
CA ARG A 71 24.25 10.71 3.59
C ARG A 71 24.14 10.93 5.11
N TRP A 72 24.20 12.16 5.55
CA TRP A 72 24.12 12.58 6.94
C TRP A 72 23.24 13.83 7.07
N THR A 73 22.51 13.93 8.19
CA THR A 73 21.78 15.14 8.59
C THR A 73 22.01 15.41 10.07
N ASN A 74 22.06 16.69 10.45
CA ASN A 74 22.11 17.14 11.83
C ASN A 74 20.74 17.55 12.37
N SER A 75 19.70 17.52 11.53
CA SER A 75 18.35 17.99 11.91
C SER A 75 17.63 17.07 12.90
N LEU A 76 18.11 15.85 13.13
CA LEU A 76 17.49 14.86 13.99
C LEU A 76 18.54 14.19 14.89
N PHE A 77 18.17 13.94 16.16
CA PHE A 77 18.94 13.13 17.12
C PHE A 77 20.42 13.56 17.27
N SER A 78 20.72 14.85 17.11
CA SER A 78 22.10 15.39 17.08
C SER A 78 22.96 14.84 15.95
N GLY A 79 22.35 14.26 14.95
CA GLY A 79 22.98 13.71 13.75
C GLY A 79 22.62 12.26 13.50
N MET A 80 22.25 11.95 12.26
CA MET A 80 21.95 10.58 11.84
C MET A 80 22.13 10.39 10.33
N PRO A 81 22.32 9.13 9.86
CA PRO A 81 22.30 8.82 8.45
C PRO A 81 20.95 9.12 7.78
N THR A 82 21.00 9.56 6.50
CA THR A 82 19.79 9.92 5.73
C THR A 82 19.16 8.73 5.01
N PHE A 83 19.57 7.50 5.26
CA PHE A 83 19.15 6.31 4.51
C PHE A 83 17.64 6.09 4.45
N GLN A 84 16.92 6.48 5.50
CA GLN A 84 15.46 6.37 5.60
C GLN A 84 14.73 7.72 5.53
N ILE A 85 15.43 8.85 5.66
CA ILE A 85 14.83 10.18 5.61
C ILE A 85 14.83 10.70 4.16
N SER A 86 15.93 10.52 3.45
CA SER A 86 16.09 10.97 2.07
C SER A 86 16.75 9.88 1.21
N PRO A 87 16.04 8.76 0.96
CA PRO A 87 16.57 7.61 0.24
C PRO A 87 16.69 7.89 -1.26
N SER A 88 17.76 8.55 -1.66
CA SER A 88 18.09 8.83 -3.07
C SER A 88 19.34 8.06 -3.48
N TYR A 89 19.21 7.18 -4.47
CA TYR A 89 20.28 6.33 -4.98
C TYR A 89 20.30 6.33 -6.49
N GLU A 90 21.50 6.37 -7.09
CA GLU A 90 21.68 6.37 -8.54
C GLU A 90 21.01 5.14 -9.21
N SER A 91 21.12 3.99 -8.57
CA SER A 91 20.51 2.73 -9.04
C SER A 91 19.00 2.81 -9.20
N THR A 92 18.34 3.72 -8.50
CA THR A 92 16.87 3.88 -8.53
C THR A 92 16.39 5.09 -9.33
N LYS A 93 17.27 5.90 -9.93
CA LYS A 93 16.88 7.07 -10.75
C LYS A 93 16.01 6.69 -11.95
N LEU A 94 16.38 5.63 -12.68
CA LEU A 94 15.58 5.11 -13.79
C LEU A 94 14.21 4.60 -13.32
N VAL A 95 14.21 3.97 -12.16
CA VAL A 95 12.98 3.45 -11.52
C VAL A 95 12.01 4.60 -11.22
N SER A 96 12.51 5.72 -10.73
CA SER A 96 11.71 6.94 -10.48
C SER A 96 10.97 7.42 -11.75
N TRP A 97 11.64 7.39 -12.91
CA TRP A 97 11.00 7.75 -14.18
C TRP A 97 9.87 6.76 -14.57
N ILE A 98 10.09 5.47 -14.38
CA ILE A 98 9.07 4.44 -14.60
C ILE A 98 7.84 4.72 -13.72
N GLY A 99 8.04 5.12 -12.46
CA GLY A 99 6.96 5.51 -11.55
C GLY A 99 6.10 6.67 -12.08
N LYS A 100 6.73 7.68 -12.68
CA LYS A 100 6.00 8.79 -13.32
C LYS A 100 5.14 8.32 -14.49
N VAL A 101 5.68 7.44 -15.33
CA VAL A 101 4.92 6.85 -16.46
C VAL A 101 3.78 5.97 -15.93
N TYR A 102 4.02 5.16 -14.91
CA TYR A 102 3.00 4.32 -14.29
C TYR A 102 1.87 5.14 -13.65
N GLY A 103 2.18 6.31 -13.09
CA GLY A 103 1.21 7.28 -12.57
C GLY A 103 0.60 8.19 -13.64
N LEU A 104 0.88 7.96 -14.92
CA LEU A 104 0.40 8.74 -16.08
C LEU A 104 0.74 10.25 -15.99
N GLY A 105 1.72 10.63 -15.18
CA GLY A 105 2.07 12.02 -14.92
C GLY A 105 0.97 12.85 -14.24
N LEU A 106 -0.03 12.21 -13.69
CA LEU A 106 -1.12 12.88 -12.97
C LEU A 106 -0.59 13.59 -11.71
N PRO A 107 -1.21 14.72 -11.30
CA PRO A 107 -0.83 15.40 -10.07
C PRO A 107 -1.15 14.54 -8.82
N ALA A 108 -0.36 14.76 -7.75
CA ALA A 108 -0.65 14.14 -6.46
C ALA A 108 -1.89 14.81 -5.82
N PRO A 109 -2.74 14.05 -5.10
CA PRO A 109 -2.67 12.61 -4.85
C PRO A 109 -3.42 11.75 -5.88
N ALA A 110 -3.98 12.35 -6.95
CA ALA A 110 -4.75 11.64 -7.98
C ALA A 110 -3.93 10.53 -8.66
N ASN A 111 -2.62 10.76 -8.88
CA ASN A 111 -1.70 9.75 -9.41
C ASN A 111 -1.68 8.48 -8.55
N LEU A 112 -1.78 8.58 -7.23
CA LEU A 112 -1.71 7.44 -6.32
C LEU A 112 -2.92 6.50 -6.51
N ILE A 113 -4.13 7.06 -6.54
CA ILE A 113 -5.36 6.28 -6.77
C ILE A 113 -5.36 5.69 -8.17
N PHE A 114 -4.90 6.45 -9.17
CA PHE A 114 -4.72 5.93 -10.53
C PHE A 114 -3.76 4.73 -10.56
N MET A 115 -2.59 4.84 -9.91
CA MET A 115 -1.61 3.74 -9.83
C MET A 115 -2.21 2.50 -9.16
N MET A 116 -3.03 2.68 -8.13
CA MET A 116 -3.72 1.57 -7.46
C MET A 116 -4.71 0.89 -8.40
N MET A 117 -5.51 1.66 -9.12
CA MET A 117 -6.47 1.14 -10.08
C MET A 117 -5.78 0.41 -11.24
N ILE A 118 -4.77 1.03 -11.88
CA ILE A 118 -4.10 0.42 -13.03
C ILE A 118 -3.36 -0.86 -12.64
N GLY A 119 -2.76 -0.90 -11.43
CA GLY A 119 -2.11 -2.10 -10.91
C GLY A 119 -3.09 -3.27 -10.78
N PHE A 120 -4.24 -3.03 -10.16
CA PHE A 120 -5.25 -4.07 -10.01
C PHE A 120 -5.93 -4.44 -11.34
N PHE A 121 -6.10 -3.48 -12.24
CA PHE A 121 -6.57 -3.73 -13.61
C PHE A 121 -5.66 -4.72 -14.33
N ILE A 122 -4.34 -4.51 -14.27
CA ILE A 122 -3.33 -5.42 -14.84
C ILE A 122 -3.46 -6.82 -14.23
N LEU A 123 -3.63 -6.92 -12.92
CA LEU A 123 -3.83 -8.18 -12.22
C LEU A 123 -5.08 -8.92 -12.72
N MET A 124 -6.20 -8.22 -12.85
CA MET A 124 -7.44 -8.80 -13.36
C MET A 124 -7.29 -9.31 -14.81
N LEU A 125 -6.55 -8.57 -15.67
CA LEU A 125 -6.22 -9.02 -17.01
C LEU A 125 -5.31 -10.26 -16.99
N ALA A 126 -4.40 -10.37 -16.02
CA ALA A 126 -3.58 -11.58 -15.84
C ALA A 126 -4.46 -12.80 -15.49
N PHE A 127 -5.55 -12.62 -14.79
CA PHE A 127 -6.58 -13.63 -14.55
C PHE A 127 -7.54 -13.85 -15.73
N LYS A 128 -7.33 -13.18 -16.88
CA LYS A 128 -8.15 -13.24 -18.09
C LYS A 128 -9.55 -12.65 -17.90
N ALA A 129 -9.74 -11.74 -16.96
CA ALA A 129 -10.99 -11.00 -16.87
C ALA A 129 -11.18 -10.13 -18.11
N ARG A 130 -12.43 -9.93 -18.53
CA ARG A 130 -12.77 -8.96 -19.58
C ARG A 130 -12.48 -7.54 -19.06
N TRP A 131 -12.11 -6.64 -19.98
CA TRP A 131 -11.66 -5.29 -19.60
C TRP A 131 -12.64 -4.52 -18.69
N TYR A 132 -13.93 -4.65 -18.91
CA TYR A 132 -14.94 -3.97 -18.08
C TYR A 132 -15.09 -4.59 -16.68
N VAL A 133 -14.90 -5.91 -16.53
CA VAL A 133 -14.85 -6.58 -15.23
C VAL A 133 -13.57 -6.19 -14.51
N ALA A 134 -12.44 -6.09 -15.23
CA ALA A 134 -11.17 -5.64 -14.69
C ALA A 134 -11.24 -4.18 -14.23
N LEU A 135 -11.91 -3.29 -14.98
CA LEU A 135 -12.14 -1.90 -14.59
C LEU A 135 -12.99 -1.81 -13.32
N PHE A 136 -14.10 -2.55 -13.25
CA PHE A 136 -14.94 -2.58 -12.05
C PHE A 136 -14.13 -3.06 -10.82
N GLY A 137 -13.39 -4.16 -10.97
CA GLY A 137 -12.53 -4.69 -9.91
C GLY A 137 -11.45 -3.71 -9.48
N ALA A 138 -10.84 -2.98 -10.43
CA ALA A 138 -9.82 -1.97 -10.17
C ALA A 138 -10.38 -0.79 -9.34
N ILE A 139 -11.56 -0.30 -9.69
CA ILE A 139 -12.26 0.75 -8.94
C ILE A 139 -12.61 0.23 -7.54
N ALA A 140 -13.24 -0.94 -7.43
CA ALA A 140 -13.64 -1.51 -6.15
C ALA A 140 -12.43 -1.73 -5.21
N TYR A 141 -11.30 -2.18 -5.74
CA TYR A 141 -10.06 -2.35 -4.97
C TYR A 141 -9.48 -1.02 -4.49
N ALA A 142 -9.30 -0.06 -5.40
CA ALA A 142 -8.67 1.22 -5.09
C ALA A 142 -9.51 2.09 -4.15
N PHE A 143 -10.82 1.90 -4.14
CA PHE A 143 -11.76 2.62 -3.27
C PHE A 143 -12.08 1.89 -1.95
N SER A 144 -11.31 0.84 -1.58
CA SER A 144 -11.29 0.34 -0.20
C SER A 144 -10.83 1.47 0.74
N THR A 145 -11.51 1.63 1.89
CA THR A 145 -11.26 2.78 2.78
C THR A 145 -9.85 2.79 3.35
N TYR A 146 -9.21 1.63 3.49
CA TYR A 146 -7.82 1.54 3.95
C TYR A 146 -6.87 2.44 3.17
N PHE A 147 -7.02 2.52 1.85
CA PHE A 147 -6.15 3.35 1.01
C PHE A 147 -6.32 4.84 1.28
N PHE A 148 -7.54 5.29 1.55
CA PHE A 148 -7.79 6.68 1.92
C PHE A 148 -7.32 7.00 3.34
N ILE A 149 -7.44 6.05 4.26
CA ILE A 149 -6.90 6.17 5.62
C ILE A 149 -5.40 6.43 5.59
N ILE A 150 -4.64 5.65 4.82
CA ILE A 150 -3.18 5.81 4.75
C ILE A 150 -2.75 7.04 3.93
N ILE A 151 -3.55 7.49 2.94
CA ILE A 151 -3.34 8.78 2.27
C ILE A 151 -3.55 9.90 3.29
N GLY A 152 -4.67 9.89 4.03
CA GLY A 152 -4.98 10.91 5.03
C GLY A 152 -3.92 11.02 6.12
N ALA A 153 -3.33 9.91 6.55
CA ALA A 153 -2.22 9.87 7.51
C ALA A 153 -0.88 10.37 6.93
N GLY A 154 -0.73 10.43 5.60
CA GLY A 154 0.54 10.80 4.96
C GLY A 154 1.50 9.63 4.73
N HIS A 155 1.05 8.39 4.86
CA HIS A 155 1.86 7.18 4.64
C HIS A 155 2.11 6.92 3.14
N ILE A 156 2.67 7.92 2.44
CA ILE A 156 2.80 7.92 0.97
C ILE A 156 3.71 6.79 0.47
N TRP A 157 4.81 6.50 1.17
CA TRP A 157 5.70 5.40 0.78
C TRP A 157 5.02 4.03 0.92
N LYS A 158 4.25 3.84 1.98
CA LYS A 158 3.41 2.65 2.19
C LYS A 158 2.40 2.50 1.06
N PHE A 159 1.71 3.59 0.71
CA PHE A 159 0.77 3.61 -0.39
C PHE A 159 1.44 3.27 -1.73
N ALA A 160 2.55 3.94 -2.06
CA ALA A 160 3.30 3.68 -3.28
C ALA A 160 3.74 2.21 -3.38
N THR A 161 4.28 1.63 -2.28
CA THR A 161 4.62 0.19 -2.24
C THR A 161 3.41 -0.68 -2.58
N LEU A 162 2.24 -0.39 -2.03
CA LEU A 162 1.02 -1.17 -2.25
C LEU A 162 0.52 -1.08 -3.70
N THR A 163 0.78 0.02 -4.43
CA THR A 163 0.37 0.13 -5.85
C THR A 163 1.08 -0.87 -6.75
N TYR A 164 2.28 -1.30 -6.37
CA TYR A 164 3.08 -2.25 -7.15
C TYR A 164 2.84 -3.72 -6.78
N VAL A 165 2.12 -4.01 -5.71
CA VAL A 165 1.78 -5.38 -5.31
C VAL A 165 0.90 -6.08 -6.36
N PRO A 166 -0.22 -5.51 -6.84
CA PRO A 166 -1.04 -6.18 -7.84
C PRO A 166 -0.29 -6.50 -9.15
N PRO A 167 0.51 -5.62 -9.76
CA PRO A 167 1.27 -5.98 -10.95
C PRO A 167 2.39 -6.99 -10.66
N THR A 168 3.00 -7.02 -9.46
CA THR A 168 3.92 -8.10 -9.07
C THR A 168 3.20 -9.46 -9.10
N ILE A 169 2.00 -9.54 -8.51
CA ILE A 169 1.17 -10.74 -8.53
C ILE A 169 0.75 -11.09 -9.97
N ALA A 170 0.45 -10.11 -10.81
CA ALA A 170 0.13 -10.35 -12.23
C ALA A 170 1.30 -11.03 -12.96
N GLY A 171 2.52 -10.58 -12.72
CA GLY A 171 3.74 -11.21 -13.24
C GLY A 171 3.86 -12.67 -12.81
N ILE A 172 3.60 -12.97 -11.53
CA ILE A 172 3.58 -14.32 -10.99
C ILE A 172 2.52 -15.19 -11.71
N VAL A 173 1.31 -14.67 -11.84
CA VAL A 173 0.22 -15.36 -12.54
C VAL A 173 0.58 -15.66 -13.99
N TRP A 174 1.20 -14.72 -14.71
CA TRP A 174 1.65 -14.94 -16.09
C TRP A 174 2.76 -15.96 -16.19
N CYS A 175 3.74 -15.99 -15.28
CA CYS A 175 4.77 -17.03 -15.26
C CYS A 175 4.16 -18.42 -15.11
N TYR A 176 3.26 -18.61 -14.14
CA TYR A 176 2.59 -19.90 -13.94
C TYR A 176 1.57 -20.24 -15.04
N ARG A 177 1.26 -19.28 -15.93
CA ARG A 177 0.50 -19.47 -17.16
C ARG A 177 1.39 -19.63 -18.40
N LYS A 178 2.67 -19.95 -18.21
CA LYS A 178 3.67 -20.17 -19.27
C LYS A 178 3.99 -18.94 -20.13
N LYS A 179 3.62 -17.73 -19.66
CA LYS A 179 4.01 -16.47 -20.29
C LYS A 179 5.27 -15.93 -19.61
N TYR A 180 6.34 -16.73 -19.65
CA TYR A 180 7.54 -16.53 -18.84
C TYR A 180 8.20 -15.15 -19.05
N ALA A 181 8.42 -14.74 -20.32
CA ALA A 181 9.05 -13.46 -20.62
C ALA A 181 8.22 -12.27 -20.09
N LEU A 182 6.92 -12.23 -20.43
CA LEU A 182 6.02 -11.17 -19.96
C LEU A 182 5.93 -11.17 -18.43
N GLY A 183 5.70 -12.35 -17.85
CA GLY A 183 5.56 -12.48 -16.40
C GLY A 183 6.84 -12.09 -15.65
N GLY A 184 8.00 -12.53 -16.13
CA GLY A 184 9.29 -12.22 -15.54
C GLY A 184 9.63 -10.73 -15.61
N ILE A 185 9.41 -10.08 -16.76
CA ILE A 185 9.65 -8.64 -16.92
C ILE A 185 8.73 -7.83 -16.00
N VAL A 186 7.42 -8.13 -15.99
CA VAL A 186 6.47 -7.39 -15.15
C VAL A 186 6.75 -7.62 -13.67
N ALA A 187 7.05 -8.86 -13.26
CA ALA A 187 7.42 -9.16 -11.88
C ALA A 187 8.70 -8.43 -11.45
N ALA A 188 9.73 -8.43 -12.29
CA ALA A 188 11.00 -7.76 -12.01
C ALA A 188 10.81 -6.24 -11.85
N LEU A 189 10.14 -5.60 -12.80
CA LEU A 189 9.90 -4.15 -12.77
C LEU A 189 9.01 -3.77 -11.58
N ALA A 190 7.89 -4.46 -11.38
CA ALA A 190 6.97 -4.15 -10.28
C ALA A 190 7.59 -4.40 -8.91
N ALA A 191 8.33 -5.50 -8.71
CA ALA A 191 9.04 -5.77 -7.45
C ALA A 191 10.18 -4.76 -7.21
N THR A 192 10.90 -4.33 -8.27
CA THR A 192 11.91 -3.27 -8.16
C THR A 192 11.28 -1.96 -7.66
N MET A 193 10.16 -1.56 -8.25
CA MET A 193 9.41 -0.37 -7.86
C MET A 193 8.84 -0.48 -6.45
N GLN A 194 8.35 -1.64 -6.08
CA GLN A 194 7.83 -1.93 -4.76
C GLN A 194 8.91 -1.73 -3.67
N LEU A 195 10.13 -2.25 -3.89
CA LEU A 195 11.26 -2.04 -2.99
C LEU A 195 11.74 -0.59 -2.99
N ALA A 196 11.81 0.06 -4.17
CA ALA A 196 12.22 1.45 -4.31
C ALA A 196 11.26 2.44 -3.62
N SER A 197 10.02 2.04 -3.38
CA SER A 197 9.05 2.84 -2.61
C SER A 197 9.36 2.87 -1.10
N ASN A 198 10.42 2.23 -0.66
CA ASN A 198 11.04 2.33 0.67
C ASN A 198 10.12 1.95 1.86
N HIS A 199 9.20 1.01 1.67
CA HIS A 199 8.37 0.46 2.75
C HIS A 199 8.47 -1.08 2.78
N PHE A 200 9.62 -1.58 3.25
CA PHE A 200 9.99 -3.01 3.20
C PHE A 200 9.03 -3.93 3.96
N GLN A 201 8.42 -3.42 5.03
CA GLN A 201 7.46 -4.17 5.83
C GLN A 201 6.26 -4.66 4.99
N MET A 202 5.74 -3.83 4.08
CA MET A 202 4.65 -4.25 3.19
C MET A 202 5.12 -5.34 2.24
N THR A 203 6.31 -5.21 1.67
CA THR A 203 6.88 -6.24 0.78
C THR A 203 7.05 -7.56 1.53
N TYR A 204 7.51 -7.52 2.79
CA TYR A 204 7.64 -8.70 3.64
C TYR A 204 6.29 -9.38 3.88
N TYR A 205 5.24 -8.64 4.20
CA TYR A 205 3.91 -9.23 4.41
C TYR A 205 3.36 -9.88 3.14
N PHE A 206 3.57 -9.25 1.99
CA PHE A 206 3.14 -9.84 0.71
C PHE A 206 3.97 -11.06 0.29
N ALA A 207 5.16 -11.26 0.84
CA ALA A 207 5.92 -12.48 0.61
C ALA A 207 5.16 -13.74 1.08
N PHE A 208 4.42 -13.67 2.19
CA PHE A 208 3.57 -14.78 2.65
C PHE A 208 2.46 -15.13 1.63
N LEU A 209 1.83 -14.11 1.03
CA LEU A 209 0.85 -14.32 -0.03
C LEU A 209 1.51 -14.96 -1.27
N ILE A 210 2.70 -14.50 -1.66
CA ILE A 210 3.45 -15.05 -2.80
C ILE A 210 3.78 -16.52 -2.57
N VAL A 211 4.24 -16.88 -1.36
CA VAL A 211 4.52 -18.28 -0.98
C VAL A 211 3.25 -19.13 -1.05
N ALA A 212 2.14 -18.65 -0.48
CA ALA A 212 0.86 -19.37 -0.55
C ALA A 212 0.41 -19.58 -2.00
N MET A 213 0.55 -18.58 -2.86
CA MET A 213 0.28 -18.70 -4.30
C MET A 213 1.19 -19.72 -4.97
N ALA A 214 2.51 -19.69 -4.71
CA ALA A 214 3.45 -20.64 -5.28
C ALA A 214 3.10 -22.08 -4.92
N ILE A 215 2.73 -22.32 -3.64
CA ILE A 215 2.24 -23.62 -3.17
C ILE A 215 0.93 -24.01 -3.88
N GLY A 216 -0.03 -23.09 -4.00
CA GLY A 216 -1.29 -23.35 -4.71
C GLY A 216 -1.08 -23.74 -6.18
N TYR A 217 -0.16 -23.05 -6.87
CA TYR A 217 0.23 -23.39 -8.24
C TYR A 217 1.03 -24.69 -8.31
N LEU A 218 1.86 -25.02 -7.31
CA LEU A 218 2.56 -26.31 -7.24
C LEU A 218 1.56 -27.47 -7.11
N VAL A 219 0.61 -27.36 -6.17
CA VAL A 219 -0.45 -28.39 -6.02
C VAL A 219 -1.25 -28.57 -7.31
N LYS A 220 -1.55 -27.47 -7.99
CA LYS A 220 -2.19 -27.52 -9.31
C LYS A 220 -1.30 -28.25 -10.32
N ALA A 221 -0.01 -27.88 -10.39
CA ALA A 221 0.94 -28.48 -11.34
C ALA A 221 1.17 -29.99 -11.12
N ILE A 222 1.16 -30.44 -9.86
CA ILE A 222 1.21 -31.87 -9.51
C ILE A 222 -0.02 -32.60 -10.06
N LYS A 223 -1.21 -32.05 -9.81
CA LYS A 223 -2.48 -32.64 -10.30
C LYS A 223 -2.57 -32.69 -11.82
N GLU A 224 -2.04 -31.67 -12.49
CA GLU A 224 -2.06 -31.54 -13.96
C GLU A 224 -0.81 -32.15 -14.63
N LYS A 225 0.13 -32.74 -13.86
CA LYS A 225 1.41 -33.30 -14.34
C LYS A 225 2.28 -32.27 -15.10
N THR A 226 2.27 -31.01 -14.66
CA THR A 226 2.99 -29.88 -15.27
C THR A 226 4.04 -29.28 -14.33
N VAL A 227 4.62 -30.08 -13.44
CA VAL A 227 5.63 -29.62 -12.43
C VAL A 227 6.84 -28.95 -13.08
N LYS A 228 7.27 -29.44 -14.26
CA LYS A 228 8.35 -28.81 -15.03
C LYS A 228 8.05 -27.35 -15.38
N ASP A 229 6.83 -27.07 -15.83
CA ASP A 229 6.42 -25.70 -16.19
C ASP A 229 6.34 -24.79 -14.93
N TRP A 230 5.87 -25.34 -13.81
CA TRP A 230 5.90 -24.65 -12.53
C TRP A 230 7.34 -24.32 -12.11
N GLY A 231 8.27 -25.27 -12.25
CA GLY A 231 9.69 -25.07 -11.96
C GLY A 231 10.33 -23.98 -12.82
N ILE A 232 10.05 -23.97 -14.13
CA ILE A 232 10.52 -22.90 -15.04
C ILE A 232 9.96 -21.54 -14.60
N GLY A 233 8.63 -21.46 -14.33
CA GLY A 233 7.99 -20.22 -13.88
C GLY A 233 8.60 -19.70 -12.58
N THR A 234 8.83 -20.60 -11.61
CA THR A 234 9.48 -20.26 -10.33
C THR A 234 10.91 -19.79 -10.52
N GLY A 235 11.68 -20.44 -11.40
CA GLY A 235 13.03 -20.01 -11.74
C GLY A 235 13.08 -18.61 -12.35
N VAL A 236 12.18 -18.30 -13.28
CA VAL A 236 12.04 -16.95 -13.84
C VAL A 236 11.69 -15.92 -12.76
N LEU A 237 10.79 -16.25 -11.85
CA LEU A 237 10.41 -15.37 -10.74
C LEU A 237 11.54 -15.18 -9.74
N ALA A 238 12.37 -16.21 -9.48
CA ALA A 238 13.56 -16.08 -8.66
C ALA A 238 14.57 -15.10 -9.28
N VAL A 239 14.80 -15.19 -10.59
CA VAL A 239 15.64 -14.21 -11.31
C VAL A 239 15.05 -12.80 -11.22
N ALA A 240 13.73 -12.65 -11.39
CA ALA A 240 13.05 -11.36 -11.25
C ALA A 240 13.24 -10.77 -9.85
N ALA A 241 13.13 -11.59 -8.80
CA ALA A 241 13.35 -11.17 -7.42
C ALA A 241 14.81 -10.75 -7.17
N ILE A 242 15.78 -11.51 -7.68
CA ILE A 242 17.22 -11.16 -7.60
C ILE A 242 17.49 -9.81 -8.26
N LEU A 243 16.94 -9.57 -9.46
CA LEU A 243 17.09 -8.29 -10.16
C LEU A 243 16.47 -7.13 -9.37
N ALA A 244 15.30 -7.34 -8.76
CA ALA A 244 14.64 -6.33 -7.94
C ALA A 244 15.46 -5.97 -6.69
N VAL A 245 16.03 -6.98 -6.01
CA VAL A 245 16.93 -6.79 -4.86
C VAL A 245 18.21 -6.10 -5.29
N ALA A 246 18.84 -6.54 -6.40
CA ALA A 246 20.08 -5.97 -6.89
C ALA A 246 19.94 -4.48 -7.26
N ALA A 247 18.84 -4.10 -7.90
CA ALA A 247 18.55 -2.68 -8.22
C ALA A 247 18.41 -1.80 -6.97
N ASN A 248 17.96 -2.37 -5.86
CA ASN A 248 17.75 -1.66 -4.59
C ASN A 248 18.85 -1.98 -3.55
N ALA A 249 19.90 -2.70 -3.94
CA ALA A 249 20.95 -3.16 -3.00
C ALA A 249 21.57 -2.04 -2.16
N PRO A 250 21.89 -0.84 -2.68
CA PRO A 250 22.46 0.22 -1.86
C PRO A 250 21.54 0.64 -0.70
N ASN A 251 20.25 0.80 -0.98
CA ASN A 251 19.27 1.16 0.05
C ASN A 251 19.06 0.02 1.05
N LEU A 252 18.88 -1.20 0.56
CA LEU A 252 18.67 -2.38 1.41
C LEU A 252 19.86 -2.63 2.34
N TYR A 253 21.08 -2.57 1.79
CA TYR A 253 22.30 -2.78 2.56
C TYR A 253 22.49 -1.69 3.63
N SER A 254 22.40 -0.43 3.25
CA SER A 254 22.55 0.69 4.20
C SER A 254 21.50 0.64 5.30
N THR A 255 20.25 0.31 4.96
CA THR A 255 19.18 0.14 5.95
C THR A 255 19.44 -1.04 6.88
N TYR A 256 19.93 -2.17 6.35
CA TYR A 256 20.26 -3.34 7.16
C TYR A 256 21.39 -3.04 8.14
N GLU A 257 22.49 -2.45 7.68
CA GLU A 257 23.61 -2.08 8.55
C GLU A 257 23.17 -1.08 9.63
N TYR A 258 22.47 -0.02 9.24
CA TYR A 258 22.01 0.98 10.18
C TYR A 258 20.98 0.45 11.17
N SER A 259 20.16 -0.53 10.79
CA SER A 259 19.15 -1.10 11.68
C SER A 259 19.76 -1.76 12.92
N LYS A 260 21.01 -2.20 12.86
CA LYS A 260 21.74 -2.81 13.99
C LYS A 260 22.00 -1.80 15.11
N GLU A 261 22.17 -0.52 14.75
CA GLU A 261 22.45 0.61 15.66
C GLU A 261 21.18 1.33 16.12
N THR A 262 20.02 0.78 15.82
CA THR A 262 18.72 1.34 16.23
C THR A 262 18.09 0.51 17.33
N MET A 263 17.02 1.02 17.94
CA MET A 263 16.20 0.27 18.92
C MET A 263 15.81 -1.14 18.43
N ARG A 264 15.76 -1.36 17.12
CA ARG A 264 15.44 -2.66 16.52
C ARG A 264 16.61 -3.64 16.57
N GLY A 265 17.83 -3.15 16.67
CA GLY A 265 19.05 -3.96 16.87
C GLY A 265 19.22 -4.47 18.29
N GLY A 266 18.52 -3.88 19.25
CA GLY A 266 18.53 -4.30 20.66
C GLY A 266 19.77 -3.92 21.46
N HIS A 267 20.70 -3.13 20.89
CA HIS A 267 21.89 -2.67 21.59
C HIS A 267 22.10 -1.17 21.41
N SER A 268 22.45 -0.49 22.49
CA SER A 268 22.99 0.86 22.50
C SER A 268 24.32 0.82 23.26
N GLU A 269 25.33 1.53 22.79
CA GLU A 269 26.61 1.67 23.52
C GLU A 269 26.44 2.36 24.90
N ILE A 270 25.29 3.05 25.09
CA ILE A 270 24.94 3.72 26.34
C ILE A 270 24.21 2.76 27.30
N THR A 271 23.84 1.56 26.84
CA THR A 271 23.13 0.58 27.67
C THR A 271 24.06 0.03 28.74
N THR A 272 23.67 0.17 30.02
CA THR A 272 24.45 -0.36 31.14
C THR A 272 24.40 -1.87 31.21
N ASN A 273 25.38 -2.51 31.86
CA ASN A 273 25.48 -3.99 31.95
C ASN A 273 24.23 -4.70 32.48
N ALA A 274 23.29 -3.98 33.12
CA ALA A 274 22.00 -4.53 33.55
C ALA A 274 21.09 -4.89 32.38
N ASP A 275 21.24 -4.24 31.22
CA ASP A 275 20.39 -4.42 30.06
C ASP A 275 20.96 -5.43 29.03
N VAL A 276 22.12 -6.02 29.29
CA VAL A 276 22.77 -7.03 28.41
C VAL A 276 21.88 -8.26 28.22
N ASN A 277 20.96 -8.52 29.15
CA ASN A 277 19.98 -9.60 29.09
C ASN A 277 18.63 -9.13 28.54
N ALA A 278 18.48 -7.88 28.13
CA ALA A 278 17.25 -7.40 27.49
C ALA A 278 16.99 -8.20 26.18
N PRO A 279 15.75 -8.58 25.91
CA PRO A 279 15.44 -9.30 24.67
C PRO A 279 15.85 -8.46 23.47
N LYS A 280 16.57 -9.07 22.55
CA LYS A 280 16.98 -8.43 21.29
C LYS A 280 15.74 -8.09 20.49
N GLY A 281 15.55 -6.82 20.17
CA GLY A 281 14.43 -6.34 19.38
C GLY A 281 13.45 -5.45 20.16
N LEU A 282 12.32 -5.17 19.55
CA LEU A 282 11.26 -4.34 20.14
C LEU A 282 10.45 -5.13 21.18
N ASP A 283 9.99 -4.43 22.21
CA ASP A 283 9.10 -4.99 23.22
C ASP A 283 7.79 -5.52 22.60
N LYS A 284 7.25 -6.61 23.17
CA LYS A 284 6.04 -7.23 22.67
C LYS A 284 4.85 -6.26 22.71
N SER A 285 4.72 -5.47 23.77
CA SER A 285 3.63 -4.49 23.90
C SER A 285 3.67 -3.46 22.78
N TYR A 286 4.88 -3.02 22.39
CA TYR A 286 5.06 -2.13 21.24
C TYR A 286 4.68 -2.79 19.91
N ILE A 287 5.12 -4.05 19.70
CA ILE A 287 4.84 -4.77 18.45
C ILE A 287 3.33 -5.00 18.27
N THR A 288 2.63 -5.31 19.37
CA THR A 288 1.19 -5.63 19.35
C THR A 288 0.28 -4.41 19.60
N ALA A 289 0.84 -3.23 19.87
CA ALA A 289 0.06 -2.02 20.17
C ALA A 289 -0.95 -1.63 19.07
N TRP A 290 -0.68 -2.02 17.82
CA TRP A 290 -1.52 -1.75 16.65
C TRP A 290 -2.23 -3.00 16.14
N SER A 291 -2.35 -4.05 16.98
CA SER A 291 -3.15 -5.22 16.65
C SER A 291 -4.60 -4.83 16.42
N TYR A 292 -5.22 -5.50 15.47
CA TYR A 292 -6.62 -5.28 15.12
C TYR A 292 -7.52 -6.07 16.08
N GLY A 293 -8.51 -5.42 16.68
CA GLY A 293 -9.46 -6.11 17.56
C GLY A 293 -10.21 -7.24 16.83
N ILE A 294 -10.42 -8.36 17.50
CA ILE A 294 -11.13 -9.51 16.91
C ILE A 294 -12.53 -9.08 16.45
N ASP A 295 -13.26 -8.36 17.29
CA ASP A 295 -14.59 -7.83 17.01
C ASP A 295 -14.55 -6.66 16.01
N GLU A 296 -13.46 -5.90 16.00
CA GLU A 296 -13.22 -4.83 15.03
C GLU A 296 -13.09 -5.37 13.59
N THR A 297 -12.73 -6.64 13.43
CA THR A 297 -12.70 -7.31 12.12
C THR A 297 -14.05 -7.25 11.40
N ALA A 298 -15.16 -7.12 12.13
CA ALA A 298 -16.47 -6.89 11.55
C ALA A 298 -16.56 -5.59 10.75
N SER A 299 -15.68 -4.61 10.98
CA SER A 299 -15.62 -3.36 10.19
C SER A 299 -15.29 -3.58 8.72
N LEU A 300 -14.63 -4.69 8.37
CA LEU A 300 -14.40 -5.08 6.97
C LEU A 300 -15.71 -5.21 6.19
N ILE A 301 -16.81 -5.54 6.87
CA ILE A 301 -18.13 -5.82 6.27
C ILE A 301 -19.14 -4.74 6.62
N VAL A 302 -19.14 -4.29 7.88
CA VAL A 302 -20.07 -3.28 8.40
C VAL A 302 -19.25 -2.09 8.88
N PRO A 303 -19.23 -0.97 8.14
CA PRO A 303 -18.43 0.18 8.54
C PRO A 303 -18.91 0.73 9.90
N ASN A 304 -18.00 1.35 10.63
CA ASN A 304 -18.26 1.98 11.93
C ASN A 304 -18.73 1.05 13.06
N VAL A 305 -18.49 -0.25 13.00
CA VAL A 305 -18.79 -1.19 14.11
C VAL A 305 -18.11 -0.76 15.40
N LYS A 306 -16.88 -0.25 15.30
CA LYS A 306 -16.12 0.32 16.42
C LYS A 306 -16.03 1.86 16.36
N GLY A 307 -17.01 2.49 15.74
CA GLY A 307 -17.04 3.93 15.55
C GLY A 307 -16.28 4.39 14.32
N GLY A 308 -15.95 5.68 14.27
CA GLY A 308 -15.29 6.32 13.14
C GLY A 308 -13.78 6.46 13.33
N ALA A 309 -13.23 7.60 12.93
CA ALA A 309 -11.85 7.98 13.22
C ALA A 309 -11.71 8.38 14.69
N THR A 310 -10.54 8.16 15.28
CA THR A 310 -10.22 8.68 16.62
C THR A 310 -10.43 10.18 16.66
N ILE A 311 -10.03 10.84 15.61
CA ILE A 311 -10.11 12.28 15.46
C ILE A 311 -10.57 12.56 14.02
N ARG A 312 -11.66 13.31 13.87
CA ARG A 312 -12.22 13.65 12.56
C ARG A 312 -11.76 15.05 12.15
N PRO A 313 -10.98 15.20 11.07
CA PRO A 313 -10.65 16.53 10.57
C PRO A 313 -11.92 17.23 10.05
N GLU A 314 -12.14 18.46 10.47
CA GLU A 314 -13.17 19.30 9.94
C GLU A 314 -12.81 19.77 8.52
N ARG A 315 -13.78 19.77 7.62
CA ARG A 315 -13.55 20.16 6.23
C ARG A 315 -13.09 21.63 6.17
N GLY A 316 -11.86 21.88 5.78
CA GLY A 316 -11.29 23.23 5.65
C GLY A 316 -10.62 23.78 6.93
N GLN A 317 -10.60 23.04 8.04
CA GLN A 317 -9.84 23.38 9.23
C GLN A 317 -9.00 22.20 9.68
N ASN A 318 -7.77 22.45 10.11
CA ASN A 318 -6.89 21.41 10.70
C ASN A 318 -7.29 21.03 12.14
N LYS A 319 -8.53 21.27 12.51
CA LYS A 319 -9.07 20.96 13.82
C LYS A 319 -9.72 19.60 13.81
N LEU A 320 -9.32 18.82 14.75
CA LEU A 320 -9.86 17.52 15.07
C LEU A 320 -11.16 17.73 15.85
N MET A 321 -12.30 17.31 15.28
CA MET A 321 -13.60 17.42 15.96
C MET A 321 -13.73 16.35 17.03
N SER A 322 -13.93 16.77 18.27
CA SER A 322 -14.44 15.91 19.33
C SER A 322 -15.94 15.64 19.16
N LEU A 323 -16.48 14.67 19.89
CA LEU A 323 -17.94 14.45 19.94
C LEU A 323 -18.70 15.69 20.38
N ALA A 324 -18.10 16.54 21.23
CA ALA A 324 -18.68 17.79 21.67
C ALA A 324 -18.91 18.80 20.54
N GLU A 325 -18.09 18.79 19.49
CA GLU A 325 -18.23 19.72 18.35
C GLU A 325 -19.29 19.27 17.35
N THR A 326 -19.92 18.12 17.55
CA THR A 326 -21.02 17.67 16.70
C THR A 326 -22.26 18.53 16.93
N LYS A 327 -23.02 18.80 15.87
CA LYS A 327 -24.29 19.54 15.97
C LYS A 327 -25.22 18.91 17.00
N THR A 328 -25.27 17.58 17.07
CA THR A 328 -26.11 16.85 18.04
C THR A 328 -25.70 17.15 19.50
N ALA A 329 -24.41 17.17 19.80
CA ALA A 329 -23.92 17.47 21.16
C ALA A 329 -24.22 18.94 21.52
N GLN A 330 -24.04 19.87 20.58
CA GLN A 330 -24.38 21.28 20.77
C GLN A 330 -25.88 21.49 20.98
N ASP A 331 -26.73 20.81 20.21
CA ASP A 331 -28.19 20.86 20.36
C ASP A 331 -28.63 20.28 21.71
N LEU A 332 -27.98 19.22 22.21
CA LEU A 332 -28.24 18.64 23.52
C LEU A 332 -27.85 19.60 24.65
N LEU A 333 -26.69 20.26 24.54
CA LEU A 333 -26.25 21.27 25.49
C LEU A 333 -27.18 22.47 25.49
N ASN A 334 -27.49 23.03 24.31
CA ASN A 334 -28.37 24.18 24.14
C ASN A 334 -29.81 23.92 24.63
N SER A 335 -30.30 22.68 24.52
CA SER A 335 -31.59 22.25 25.03
C SER A 335 -31.61 21.90 26.52
N GLY A 336 -30.46 22.02 27.21
CA GLY A 336 -30.33 21.68 28.63
C GLY A 336 -30.47 20.19 28.95
N LYS A 337 -30.38 19.32 27.93
CA LYS A 337 -30.42 17.85 28.12
C LYS A 337 -29.14 17.26 28.64
N ILE A 338 -28.03 17.94 28.47
CA ILE A 338 -26.74 17.63 29.06
C ILE A 338 -26.17 18.87 29.74
N SER A 339 -25.44 18.66 30.82
CA SER A 339 -24.75 19.73 31.56
C SER A 339 -23.47 20.16 30.85
N GLY A 340 -22.90 21.31 31.27
CA GLY A 340 -21.61 21.75 30.76
C GLY A 340 -20.47 20.79 31.07
N GLU A 341 -20.55 20.10 32.22
CA GLU A 341 -19.56 19.07 32.58
C GLU A 341 -19.66 17.84 31.66
N GLU A 342 -20.87 17.34 31.43
CA GLU A 342 -21.11 16.25 30.49
C GLU A 342 -20.68 16.61 29.07
N TYR A 343 -20.91 17.85 28.64
CA TYR A 343 -20.41 18.32 27.36
C TYR A 343 -18.89 18.34 27.30
N GLN A 344 -18.20 18.68 28.38
CA GLN A 344 -16.74 18.61 28.47
C GLN A 344 -16.22 17.17 28.43
N TYR A 345 -16.94 16.21 29.02
CA TYR A 345 -16.61 14.79 28.85
C TYR A 345 -16.70 14.38 27.39
N LEU A 346 -17.74 14.79 26.65
CA LEU A 346 -17.87 14.50 25.22
C LEU A 346 -16.69 15.04 24.39
N ALA A 347 -16.08 16.15 24.83
CA ALA A 347 -14.88 16.70 24.19
C ALA A 347 -13.65 15.79 24.29
N GLN A 348 -13.61 14.92 25.31
CA GLN A 348 -12.50 14.00 25.57
C GLN A 348 -12.73 12.61 24.96
N PHE A 349 -13.95 12.28 24.56
CA PHE A 349 -14.25 10.96 23.99
C PHE A 349 -13.89 10.90 22.51
N PRO A 350 -13.02 9.95 22.11
CA PRO A 350 -12.76 9.66 20.72
C PRO A 350 -14.03 9.09 20.06
N GLN A 351 -14.14 9.25 18.74
CA GLN A 351 -15.20 8.60 17.97
C GLN A 351 -14.89 7.13 17.62
N TYR A 352 -13.76 6.64 18.05
CA TYR A 352 -13.26 5.30 17.86
C TYR A 352 -13.25 4.54 19.18
N PHE A 353 -13.78 3.33 19.18
CA PHE A 353 -13.95 2.45 20.36
C PHE A 353 -13.29 1.07 20.14
N GLY A 354 -12.30 0.98 19.26
CA GLY A 354 -11.52 -0.24 19.03
C GLY A 354 -10.27 -0.30 19.90
N ASP A 355 -9.47 -1.35 19.69
CA ASP A 355 -8.30 -1.64 20.52
C ASP A 355 -7.04 -0.87 20.08
N GLN A 356 -7.01 -0.31 18.89
CA GLN A 356 -5.85 0.44 18.41
C GLN A 356 -5.71 1.80 19.13
N PRO A 357 -4.48 2.31 19.35
CA PRO A 357 -4.27 3.61 20.01
C PRO A 357 -4.97 4.77 19.29
N MET A 358 -5.01 4.74 17.96
CA MET A 358 -5.71 5.72 17.13
C MET A 358 -5.97 5.15 15.73
N THR A 359 -6.97 5.71 15.04
CA THR A 359 -7.24 5.42 13.63
C THR A 359 -7.82 6.63 12.91
N ASN A 360 -7.55 6.75 11.61
CA ASN A 360 -8.18 7.73 10.73
C ASN A 360 -9.51 7.23 10.12
N GLY A 361 -10.04 6.13 10.62
CA GLY A 361 -11.33 5.58 10.22
C GLY A 361 -11.32 4.05 10.10
N PRO A 362 -12.50 3.46 9.91
CA PRO A 362 -12.63 2.01 9.83
C PRO A 362 -12.13 1.47 8.49
N VAL A 363 -11.45 0.33 8.55
CA VAL A 363 -11.08 -0.43 7.34
C VAL A 363 -12.31 -1.17 6.83
N TYR A 364 -12.82 -0.76 5.68
CA TYR A 364 -14.01 -1.32 5.05
C TYR A 364 -13.73 -1.71 3.60
N VAL A 365 -14.02 -2.95 3.24
CA VAL A 365 -13.76 -3.47 1.89
C VAL A 365 -14.94 -3.31 0.94
N GLY A 366 -16.10 -2.97 1.46
CA GLY A 366 -17.35 -2.88 0.71
C GLY A 366 -18.19 -4.16 0.78
N VAL A 367 -19.47 -4.02 1.15
CA VAL A 367 -20.39 -5.17 1.29
C VAL A 367 -20.55 -5.95 -0.01
N VAL A 368 -20.56 -5.28 -1.16
CA VAL A 368 -20.65 -5.93 -2.48
C VAL A 368 -19.39 -6.75 -2.76
N VAL A 369 -18.20 -6.22 -2.46
CA VAL A 369 -16.93 -6.93 -2.61
C VAL A 369 -16.90 -8.15 -1.70
N PHE A 370 -17.35 -8.02 -0.45
CA PHE A 370 -17.45 -9.14 0.48
C PHE A 370 -18.44 -10.21 0.01
N ALA A 371 -19.61 -9.82 -0.50
CA ALA A 371 -20.57 -10.76 -1.08
C ALA A 371 -19.99 -11.52 -2.29
N LEU A 372 -19.26 -10.82 -3.17
CA LEU A 372 -18.55 -11.42 -4.30
C LEU A 372 -17.41 -12.36 -3.83
N PHE A 373 -16.73 -12.03 -2.74
CA PHE A 373 -15.74 -12.91 -2.12
C PHE A 373 -16.37 -14.22 -1.66
N LEU A 374 -17.49 -14.15 -0.93
CA LEU A 374 -18.23 -15.36 -0.50
C LEU A 374 -18.71 -16.19 -1.69
N LEU A 375 -19.27 -15.55 -2.70
CA LEU A 375 -19.67 -16.20 -3.94
C LEU A 375 -18.47 -16.87 -4.63
N GLY A 376 -17.32 -16.20 -4.66
CA GLY A 376 -16.06 -16.75 -5.18
C GLY A 376 -15.58 -17.97 -4.39
N CYS A 377 -15.70 -17.96 -3.07
CA CYS A 377 -15.36 -19.11 -2.24
C CYS A 377 -16.20 -20.36 -2.58
N ILE A 378 -17.46 -20.16 -2.99
CA ILE A 378 -18.37 -21.26 -3.37
C ILE A 378 -18.13 -21.69 -4.82
N THR A 379 -18.07 -20.76 -5.75
CA THR A 379 -18.14 -21.05 -7.18
C THR A 379 -16.78 -21.34 -7.82
N VAL A 380 -15.70 -20.67 -7.38
CA VAL A 380 -14.36 -20.87 -7.93
C VAL A 380 -13.76 -22.17 -7.45
N LYS A 381 -13.21 -22.97 -8.36
CA LYS A 381 -12.57 -24.25 -8.08
C LYS A 381 -11.06 -24.18 -8.25
N GLY A 382 -10.34 -25.05 -7.59
CA GLY A 382 -8.91 -25.26 -7.78
C GLY A 382 -8.04 -24.93 -6.57
N ALA A 383 -6.78 -25.40 -6.60
CA ALA A 383 -5.85 -25.30 -5.48
C ALA A 383 -5.45 -23.86 -5.15
N VAL A 384 -5.33 -23.01 -6.17
CA VAL A 384 -4.96 -21.59 -5.98
C VAL A 384 -6.01 -20.85 -5.15
N LYS A 385 -7.31 -21.12 -5.37
CA LYS A 385 -8.38 -20.55 -4.52
C LYS A 385 -8.17 -20.90 -3.04
N TRP A 386 -7.92 -22.17 -2.75
CA TRP A 386 -7.72 -22.61 -1.39
C TRP A 386 -6.47 -22.01 -0.75
N ALA A 387 -5.38 -21.90 -1.51
CA ALA A 387 -4.17 -21.22 -1.04
C ALA A 387 -4.42 -19.76 -0.70
N LEU A 388 -5.16 -19.03 -1.54
CA LEU A 388 -5.55 -17.64 -1.26
C LEU A 388 -6.47 -17.52 -0.05
N LEU A 389 -7.43 -18.45 0.11
CA LEU A 389 -8.33 -18.47 1.28
C LEU A 389 -7.54 -18.69 2.57
N VAL A 390 -6.62 -19.67 2.57
CA VAL A 390 -5.74 -19.91 3.73
C VAL A 390 -4.88 -18.69 4.03
N ALA A 391 -4.29 -18.05 3.01
CA ALA A 391 -3.52 -16.82 3.19
C ALA A 391 -4.37 -15.68 3.80
N THR A 392 -5.62 -15.53 3.37
CA THR A 392 -6.56 -14.55 3.93
C THR A 392 -6.85 -14.83 5.40
N LEU A 393 -7.16 -16.08 5.76
CA LEU A 393 -7.41 -16.46 7.15
C LEU A 393 -6.18 -16.26 8.04
N LEU A 394 -5.00 -16.67 7.56
CA LEU A 394 -3.74 -16.43 8.28
C LEU A 394 -3.46 -14.94 8.45
N SER A 395 -3.76 -14.11 7.45
CA SER A 395 -3.59 -12.66 7.57
C SER A 395 -4.51 -12.04 8.63
N LEU A 396 -5.73 -12.53 8.76
CA LEU A 396 -6.63 -12.10 9.84
C LEU A 396 -6.09 -12.53 11.22
N LEU A 397 -5.70 -13.79 11.36
CA LEU A 397 -5.12 -14.31 12.61
C LEU A 397 -3.84 -13.59 13.03
N MET A 398 -3.01 -13.18 12.06
CA MET A 398 -1.80 -12.39 12.32
C MET A 398 -2.07 -10.92 12.63
N GLY A 399 -3.26 -10.43 12.32
CA GLY A 399 -3.67 -9.06 12.60
C GLY A 399 -4.18 -8.88 14.03
N TRP A 400 -4.59 -9.96 14.68
CA TRP A 400 -5.06 -10.02 16.08
C TRP A 400 -3.89 -10.23 17.03
#